data_cce471f4c9a3b3ae04334d05423740c9
#
_entry.id   cce471f4c9a3b3ae04334d05423740c9
#
_cell.length_a   1.000
_cell.length_b   1.000
_cell.length_c   1.000
_cell.angle_alpha   90.00
_cell.angle_beta   90.00
_cell.angle_gamma   90.00
#
_symmetry.space_group_name_H-M   'P 1'
#
loop_
_entity.id
_entity.type
_entity.pdbx_description
1 polymer ?
#
loop_
_entity_poly.entity_id
_entity_poly.type
_entity_poly.pdbx_seq_one_letter_code
_entity_poly.pdbx_strand_id
1 'polypeptide(L)'
;MRVALLTPGISTRYGWARYALELARALTGQGVEVIALAQAGTTGDETEGLTDLRPVLPRLVPRPRLFVVRSLLAIPRVRRATADCALLHVIAEPYSILGAAAAGQRPLVVTAHGTYVPQTARRRLVGALYRQAYRRAHLIAVSEFTAEQVRAALPGSVPAVIRNGVHVARFQQSAPAPAKHGPTILATGGVKARKGTHLLVEALARVRERVPEAQLVVTGIQLEPDYLARVQEQARALGLADCVHLLGQVSEEELRGWYQHADVFAVPSLTVGEKFEGFGLVFLEASACGLPVIGTTGSGVAEAVLDGETGLLVPQNDVPALADAIIRVLTDDALRARLGAAGRAYAHTQDWAQVARRVIAVYEQASSCLRAERDEPQRHRERRGKR
;
A
#
# COMPACT_ATOMS: atom_id res chain seq x y z
N MET A 1 -24.10 8.33 1.23
CA MET A 1 -23.96 6.98 0.60
C MET A 1 -23.26 6.08 1.60
N ARG A 2 -23.75 4.83 1.78
CA ARG A 2 -23.13 3.85 2.69
C ARG A 2 -22.33 2.82 1.90
N VAL A 3 -21.05 2.64 2.25
CA VAL A 3 -20.09 1.79 1.52
C VAL A 3 -19.52 0.72 2.47
N ALA A 4 -19.42 -0.52 1.99
CA ALA A 4 -18.76 -1.60 2.72
C ALA A 4 -17.33 -1.80 2.21
N LEU A 5 -16.32 -1.62 3.06
CA LEU A 5 -14.92 -1.94 2.78
C LEU A 5 -14.61 -3.38 3.23
N LEU A 6 -14.12 -4.22 2.33
CA LEU A 6 -13.69 -5.60 2.64
C LEU A 6 -12.18 -5.63 2.82
N THR A 7 -11.70 -5.81 4.05
CA THR A 7 -10.29 -5.74 4.43
C THR A 7 -9.95 -6.81 5.48
N PRO A 8 -8.70 -7.30 5.56
CA PRO A 8 -8.33 -8.27 6.60
C PRO A 8 -8.42 -7.67 8.02
N GLY A 9 -8.28 -6.37 8.16
CA GLY A 9 -8.33 -5.65 9.43
C GLY A 9 -8.30 -4.16 9.21
N ILE A 10 -8.46 -3.41 10.29
CA ILE A 10 -8.29 -1.95 10.35
C ILE A 10 -7.16 -1.70 11.34
N SER A 11 -6.06 -1.14 10.90
CA SER A 11 -4.87 -0.94 11.73
C SER A 11 -3.82 -0.16 10.96
N THR A 12 -2.98 0.57 11.67
CA THR A 12 -1.80 1.22 11.13
C THR A 12 -0.63 0.26 10.83
N ARG A 13 -0.74 -1.01 11.22
CA ARG A 13 0.36 -2.00 11.20
C ARG A 13 0.60 -2.70 9.86
N TYR A 14 -0.42 -2.84 9.00
CA TYR A 14 -0.35 -3.64 7.77
C TYR A 14 -0.81 -2.83 6.56
N GLY A 15 -0.21 -3.04 5.41
CA GLY A 15 -0.49 -2.26 4.20
C GLY A 15 -1.98 -2.14 3.83
N TRP A 16 -2.71 -3.25 3.71
CA TRP A 16 -4.16 -3.22 3.43
C TRP A 16 -4.99 -2.60 4.55
N ALA A 17 -4.67 -2.95 5.80
CA ALA A 17 -5.40 -2.45 6.96
C ALA A 17 -5.18 -0.95 7.13
N ARG A 18 -3.96 -0.47 6.93
CA ARG A 18 -3.62 0.94 6.95
C ARG A 18 -4.31 1.71 5.82
N TYR A 19 -4.23 1.20 4.59
CA TYR A 19 -4.96 1.81 3.47
C TYR A 19 -6.47 1.90 3.75
N ALA A 20 -7.08 0.82 4.28
CA ALA A 20 -8.49 0.80 4.61
C ALA A 20 -8.86 1.83 5.69
N LEU A 21 -8.03 1.97 6.73
CA LEU A 21 -8.21 2.94 7.80
C LEU A 21 -8.15 4.37 7.26
N GLU A 22 -7.10 4.71 6.54
CA GLU A 22 -6.89 6.07 6.00
C GLU A 22 -7.96 6.43 4.95
N LEU A 23 -8.32 5.48 4.09
CA LEU A 23 -9.40 5.68 3.13
C LEU A 23 -10.76 5.86 3.85
N ALA A 24 -11.05 5.07 4.89
CA ALA A 24 -12.29 5.19 5.64
C ALA A 24 -12.41 6.57 6.29
N ARG A 25 -11.36 7.05 6.96
CA ARG A 25 -11.30 8.40 7.56
C ARG A 25 -11.56 9.49 6.52
N ALA A 26 -10.88 9.37 5.38
CA ALA A 26 -11.00 10.37 4.32
C ALA A 26 -12.38 10.36 3.65
N LEU A 27 -12.98 9.19 3.43
CA LEU A 27 -14.34 9.04 2.90
C LEU A 27 -15.38 9.61 3.85
N THR A 28 -15.25 9.33 5.16
CA THR A 28 -16.16 9.86 6.20
C THR A 28 -16.04 11.38 6.28
N GLY A 29 -14.85 11.94 6.15
CA GLY A 29 -14.65 13.38 6.03
C GLY A 29 -15.28 14.03 4.79
N GLN A 30 -15.67 13.23 3.79
CA GLN A 30 -16.43 13.65 2.58
C GLN A 30 -17.93 13.27 2.67
N GLY A 31 -18.45 12.90 3.83
CA GLY A 31 -19.86 12.55 4.05
C GLY A 31 -20.26 11.15 3.58
N VAL A 32 -19.34 10.24 3.36
CA VAL A 32 -19.62 8.83 3.03
C VAL A 32 -19.66 8.03 4.34
N GLU A 33 -20.73 7.28 4.57
CA GLU A 33 -20.81 6.34 5.68
C GLU A 33 -20.00 5.07 5.33
N VAL A 34 -19.02 4.73 6.16
CA VAL A 34 -18.12 3.61 5.92
C VAL A 34 -18.31 2.51 6.94
N ILE A 35 -18.64 1.31 6.46
CA ILE A 35 -18.66 0.08 7.24
C ILE A 35 -17.44 -0.75 6.84
N ALA A 36 -16.61 -1.14 7.81
CA ALA A 36 -15.52 -2.07 7.56
C ALA A 36 -15.96 -3.51 7.85
N LEU A 37 -15.82 -4.38 6.86
CA LEU A 37 -15.90 -5.82 7.07
C LEU A 37 -14.48 -6.34 7.27
N ALA A 38 -14.21 -6.89 8.44
CA ALA A 38 -12.90 -7.41 8.83
C ALA A 38 -12.93 -8.92 9.09
N GLN A 39 -11.75 -9.50 9.29
CA GLN A 39 -11.63 -10.91 9.68
C GLN A 39 -12.25 -11.16 11.05
N ALA A 40 -12.80 -12.35 11.24
CA ALA A 40 -13.29 -12.79 12.54
C ALA A 40 -12.18 -12.73 13.59
N GLY A 41 -12.45 -12.05 14.71
CA GLY A 41 -11.50 -11.80 15.79
C GLY A 41 -10.70 -10.50 15.65
N THR A 42 -11.01 -9.64 14.68
CA THR A 42 -10.48 -8.27 14.66
C THR A 42 -11.14 -7.47 15.79
N THR A 43 -10.32 -6.87 16.64
CA THR A 43 -10.74 -5.92 17.69
C THR A 43 -10.81 -4.51 17.11
N GLY A 44 -11.64 -3.66 17.74
CA GLY A 44 -11.92 -2.30 17.27
C GLY A 44 -11.00 -1.22 17.82
N ASP A 45 -9.73 -1.53 18.07
CA ASP A 45 -8.79 -0.59 18.72
C ASP A 45 -8.50 0.67 17.89
N GLU A 46 -8.71 0.63 16.58
CA GLU A 46 -8.51 1.75 15.65
C GLU A 46 -9.75 1.90 14.74
N THR A 47 -10.86 2.40 15.29
CA THR A 47 -12.14 2.54 14.55
C THR A 47 -12.49 3.97 14.15
N GLU A 48 -11.61 4.93 14.41
CA GLU A 48 -11.83 6.31 14.03
C GLU A 48 -12.08 6.45 12.51
N GLY A 49 -13.15 7.14 12.15
CA GLY A 49 -13.58 7.28 10.76
C GLY A 49 -14.44 6.13 10.22
N LEU A 50 -14.77 5.13 11.04
CA LEU A 50 -15.74 4.10 10.68
C LEU A 50 -17.10 4.38 11.29
N THR A 51 -18.17 4.11 10.51
CA THR A 51 -19.53 4.08 11.04
C THR A 51 -19.77 2.78 11.83
N ASP A 52 -19.20 1.67 11.36
CA ASP A 52 -19.34 0.35 11.97
C ASP A 52 -18.20 -0.60 11.57
N LEU A 53 -17.85 -1.55 12.46
CA LEU A 53 -16.88 -2.62 12.21
C LEU A 53 -17.55 -3.98 12.38
N ARG A 54 -17.62 -4.77 11.31
CA ARG A 54 -18.26 -6.09 11.28
C ARG A 54 -17.24 -7.20 11.03
N PRO A 55 -16.82 -7.97 12.05
CA PRO A 55 -15.81 -9.02 11.92
C PRO A 55 -16.41 -10.31 11.32
N VAL A 56 -16.80 -10.25 10.05
CA VAL A 56 -17.53 -11.32 9.34
C VAL A 56 -16.72 -12.00 8.22
N LEU A 57 -15.52 -11.51 7.89
CA LEU A 57 -14.72 -12.10 6.81
C LEU A 57 -13.97 -13.35 7.28
N PRO A 58 -13.77 -14.35 6.40
CA PRO A 58 -12.91 -15.48 6.69
C PRO A 58 -11.45 -15.03 6.82
N ARG A 59 -10.70 -15.66 7.75
CA ARG A 59 -9.26 -15.40 7.89
C ARG A 59 -8.52 -15.79 6.61
N LEU A 60 -7.60 -14.96 6.18
CA LEU A 60 -6.68 -15.26 5.09
C LEU A 60 -5.82 -16.48 5.48
N VAL A 61 -5.72 -17.43 4.58
CA VAL A 61 -4.90 -18.62 4.76
C VAL A 61 -4.00 -18.84 3.55
N PRO A 62 -2.79 -19.40 3.73
CA PRO A 62 -1.82 -19.59 2.64
C PRO A 62 -2.31 -20.53 1.53
N ARG A 63 -3.36 -21.36 1.79
CA ARG A 63 -3.92 -22.34 0.85
C ARG A 63 -5.07 -21.72 0.03
N PRO A 64 -4.85 -21.32 -1.25
CA PRO A 64 -5.84 -20.57 -2.02
C PRO A 64 -7.18 -21.27 -2.22
N ARG A 65 -7.17 -22.59 -2.45
CA ARG A 65 -8.40 -23.37 -2.61
C ARG A 65 -9.26 -23.36 -1.34
N LEU A 66 -8.62 -23.60 -0.19
CA LEU A 66 -9.31 -23.59 1.10
C LEU A 66 -9.87 -22.20 1.38
N PHE A 67 -9.12 -21.14 1.02
CA PHE A 67 -9.59 -19.77 1.18
C PHE A 67 -10.81 -19.47 0.30
N VAL A 68 -10.83 -19.94 -0.96
CA VAL A 68 -12.00 -19.78 -1.84
C VAL A 68 -13.23 -20.49 -1.28
N VAL A 69 -13.08 -21.73 -0.80
CA VAL A 69 -14.19 -22.47 -0.16
C VAL A 69 -14.72 -21.70 1.06
N ARG A 70 -13.85 -21.25 1.95
CA ARG A 70 -14.25 -20.44 3.11
C ARG A 70 -14.93 -19.13 2.70
N SER A 71 -14.49 -18.51 1.63
CA SER A 71 -15.10 -17.30 1.07
C SER A 71 -16.51 -17.58 0.55
N LEU A 72 -16.71 -18.69 -0.18
CA LEU A 72 -18.03 -19.09 -0.68
C LEU A 72 -19.01 -19.38 0.48
N LEU A 73 -18.57 -20.08 1.52
CA LEU A 73 -19.38 -20.33 2.73
C LEU A 73 -19.72 -19.05 3.51
N ALA A 74 -18.91 -17.99 3.38
CA ALA A 74 -19.15 -16.72 4.03
C ALA A 74 -20.14 -15.81 3.29
N ILE A 75 -20.52 -16.10 2.04
CA ILE A 75 -21.38 -15.24 1.20
C ILE A 75 -22.69 -14.84 1.93
N PRO A 76 -23.51 -15.77 2.52
CA PRO A 76 -24.76 -15.37 3.14
C PRO A 76 -24.57 -14.40 4.31
N ARG A 77 -23.51 -14.63 5.11
CA ARG A 77 -23.16 -13.77 6.25
C ARG A 77 -22.74 -12.37 5.78
N VAL A 78 -21.90 -12.29 4.74
CA VAL A 78 -21.44 -11.01 4.19
C VAL A 78 -22.58 -10.28 3.49
N ARG A 79 -23.46 -10.97 2.74
CA ARG A 79 -24.67 -10.36 2.17
C ARG A 79 -25.56 -9.73 3.22
N ARG A 80 -25.81 -10.43 4.34
CA ARG A 80 -26.59 -9.88 5.46
C ARG A 80 -25.88 -8.68 6.08
N ALA A 81 -24.57 -8.79 6.29
CA ALA A 81 -23.77 -7.72 6.88
C ALA A 81 -23.59 -6.49 5.97
N THR A 82 -24.00 -6.55 4.71
CA THR A 82 -23.90 -5.43 3.74
C THR A 82 -25.23 -5.09 3.11
N ALA A 83 -26.35 -5.56 3.68
CA ALA A 83 -27.68 -5.38 3.09
C ALA A 83 -28.07 -3.90 2.95
N ASP A 84 -27.59 -3.08 3.87
CA ASP A 84 -27.79 -1.64 3.96
C ASP A 84 -26.75 -0.80 3.20
N CYS A 85 -25.77 -1.44 2.54
CA CYS A 85 -24.72 -0.76 1.78
C CYS A 85 -25.11 -0.59 0.31
N ALA A 86 -24.88 0.59 -0.24
CA ALA A 86 -25.13 0.88 -1.65
C ALA A 86 -24.07 0.26 -2.58
N LEU A 87 -22.84 0.05 -2.07
CA LEU A 87 -21.67 -0.41 -2.83
C LEU A 87 -20.76 -1.25 -1.94
N LEU A 88 -20.04 -2.20 -2.55
CA LEU A 88 -18.96 -2.95 -1.90
C LEU A 88 -17.61 -2.55 -2.53
N HIS A 89 -16.63 -2.23 -1.68
CA HIS A 89 -15.25 -1.97 -2.09
C HIS A 89 -14.31 -2.98 -1.46
N VAL A 90 -13.70 -3.82 -2.27
CA VAL A 90 -12.71 -4.80 -1.83
C VAL A 90 -11.35 -4.13 -1.78
N ILE A 91 -10.83 -3.97 -0.57
CA ILE A 91 -9.49 -3.40 -0.33
C ILE A 91 -8.43 -4.50 -0.44
N ALA A 92 -8.68 -5.69 0.10
CA ALA A 92 -7.73 -6.79 -0.03
C ALA A 92 -8.18 -7.74 -1.14
N GLU A 93 -7.43 -7.80 -2.22
CA GLU A 93 -7.72 -8.49 -3.46
C GLU A 93 -8.11 -9.97 -3.29
N PRO A 94 -7.59 -10.74 -2.32
CA PRO A 94 -8.06 -12.11 -2.08
C PRO A 94 -9.57 -12.23 -1.83
N TYR A 95 -10.22 -11.20 -1.27
CA TYR A 95 -11.67 -11.20 -1.05
C TYR A 95 -12.51 -10.88 -2.30
N SER A 96 -11.91 -10.71 -3.48
CA SER A 96 -12.64 -10.29 -4.69
C SER A 96 -13.74 -11.28 -5.11
N ILE A 97 -13.52 -12.58 -4.99
CA ILE A 97 -14.57 -13.60 -5.25
C ILE A 97 -15.74 -13.43 -4.28
N LEU A 98 -15.45 -13.28 -2.99
CA LEU A 98 -16.46 -13.06 -1.95
C LEU A 98 -17.21 -11.75 -2.17
N GLY A 99 -16.48 -10.66 -2.44
CA GLY A 99 -17.05 -9.35 -2.74
C GLY A 99 -17.99 -9.39 -3.94
N ALA A 100 -17.56 -10.02 -5.04
CA ALA A 100 -18.36 -10.16 -6.26
C ALA A 100 -19.65 -10.95 -6.01
N ALA A 101 -19.56 -12.08 -5.29
CA ALA A 101 -20.73 -12.88 -4.95
C ALA A 101 -21.66 -12.19 -3.95
N ALA A 102 -21.11 -11.47 -2.96
CA ALA A 102 -21.89 -10.76 -1.94
C ALA A 102 -22.56 -9.49 -2.48
N ALA A 103 -21.92 -8.80 -3.42
CA ALA A 103 -22.49 -7.59 -4.00
C ALA A 103 -23.83 -7.82 -4.71
N GLY A 104 -24.07 -9.03 -5.26
CA GLY A 104 -25.30 -9.31 -6.01
C GLY A 104 -25.39 -8.39 -7.23
N GLN A 105 -26.35 -7.50 -7.32
CA GLN A 105 -26.50 -6.49 -8.39
C GLN A 105 -25.99 -5.10 -7.99
N ARG A 106 -25.30 -4.98 -6.86
CA ARG A 106 -24.74 -3.70 -6.41
C ARG A 106 -23.40 -3.44 -7.07
N PRO A 107 -22.97 -2.17 -7.18
CA PRO A 107 -21.63 -1.83 -7.65
C PRO A 107 -20.56 -2.52 -6.83
N LEU A 108 -19.50 -2.96 -7.50
CA LEU A 108 -18.32 -3.55 -6.90
C LEU A 108 -17.09 -2.78 -7.35
N VAL A 109 -16.30 -2.34 -6.40
CA VAL A 109 -14.98 -1.75 -6.64
C VAL A 109 -13.92 -2.66 -6.03
N VAL A 110 -12.77 -2.78 -6.68
CA VAL A 110 -11.61 -3.53 -6.17
C VAL A 110 -10.37 -2.68 -6.32
N THR A 111 -9.65 -2.43 -5.22
CA THR A 111 -8.33 -1.77 -5.28
C THR A 111 -7.23 -2.82 -5.46
N ALA A 112 -6.41 -2.64 -6.49
CA ALA A 112 -5.19 -3.40 -6.74
C ALA A 112 -4.00 -2.68 -6.11
N HIS A 113 -3.42 -3.31 -5.08
CA HIS A 113 -2.26 -2.76 -4.35
C HIS A 113 -0.91 -3.23 -4.88
N GLY A 114 -0.90 -4.02 -5.95
CA GLY A 114 0.31 -4.55 -6.55
C GLY A 114 0.14 -5.99 -7.04
N THR A 115 0.90 -6.90 -6.49
CA THR A 115 1.08 -8.30 -6.94
C THR A 115 -0.17 -9.17 -6.94
N TYR A 116 -1.16 -8.90 -6.10
CA TYR A 116 -2.22 -9.87 -5.83
C TYR A 116 -3.22 -10.05 -6.98
N VAL A 117 -3.56 -9.00 -7.73
CA VAL A 117 -4.44 -9.15 -8.91
C VAL A 117 -3.77 -10.02 -9.97
N PRO A 118 -2.52 -9.76 -10.43
CA PRO A 118 -1.82 -10.63 -11.35
C PRO A 118 -1.68 -12.06 -10.85
N GLN A 119 -1.24 -12.26 -9.60
CA GLN A 119 -1.06 -13.60 -9.02
C GLN A 119 -2.35 -14.40 -8.93
N THR A 120 -3.44 -13.79 -8.46
CA THR A 120 -4.70 -14.51 -8.29
C THR A 120 -5.35 -14.82 -9.63
N ALA A 121 -5.26 -13.91 -10.62
CA ALA A 121 -5.79 -14.10 -11.96
C ALA A 121 -5.09 -15.25 -12.74
N ARG A 122 -3.78 -15.47 -12.49
CA ARG A 122 -2.97 -16.51 -13.16
C ARG A 122 -3.04 -17.89 -12.51
N ARG A 123 -3.67 -18.04 -11.34
CA ARG A 123 -3.76 -19.36 -10.64
C ARG A 123 -4.51 -20.37 -11.45
N ARG A 124 -3.92 -21.57 -11.66
CA ARG A 124 -4.47 -22.62 -12.54
C ARG A 124 -5.92 -23.03 -12.23
N LEU A 125 -6.29 -23.16 -10.96
CA LEU A 125 -7.56 -23.74 -10.54
C LEU A 125 -8.63 -22.71 -10.13
N VAL A 126 -8.21 -21.61 -9.49
CA VAL A 126 -9.15 -20.60 -8.99
C VAL A 126 -9.06 -19.28 -9.78
N GLY A 127 -8.11 -19.17 -10.70
CA GLY A 127 -7.88 -17.95 -11.48
C GLY A 127 -9.07 -17.54 -12.33
N ALA A 128 -9.82 -18.50 -12.87
CA ALA A 128 -11.03 -18.19 -13.64
C ALA A 128 -12.07 -17.45 -12.79
N LEU A 129 -12.28 -17.87 -11.54
CA LEU A 129 -13.18 -17.19 -10.59
C LEU A 129 -12.71 -15.79 -10.24
N TYR A 130 -11.38 -15.61 -10.02
CA TYR A 130 -10.80 -14.29 -9.78
C TYR A 130 -10.95 -13.38 -11.00
N ARG A 131 -10.63 -13.86 -12.21
CA ARG A 131 -10.82 -13.10 -13.45
C ARG A 131 -12.27 -12.67 -13.65
N GLN A 132 -13.22 -13.55 -13.37
CA GLN A 132 -14.65 -13.21 -13.42
C GLN A 132 -15.03 -12.13 -12.40
N ALA A 133 -14.53 -12.22 -11.17
CA ALA A 133 -14.76 -11.24 -10.13
C ALA A 133 -14.17 -9.87 -10.50
N TYR A 134 -12.94 -9.84 -11.05
CA TYR A 134 -12.29 -8.60 -11.49
C TYR A 134 -12.97 -7.95 -12.70
N ARG A 135 -13.41 -8.75 -13.70
CA ARG A 135 -14.13 -8.22 -14.86
C ARG A 135 -15.47 -7.57 -14.52
N ARG A 136 -16.07 -8.00 -13.42
CA ARG A 136 -17.31 -7.42 -12.91
C ARG A 136 -17.08 -6.15 -12.09
N ALA A 137 -15.88 -5.93 -11.60
CA ALA A 137 -15.53 -4.84 -10.71
C ALA A 137 -15.01 -3.61 -11.48
N HIS A 138 -15.30 -2.42 -10.96
CA HIS A 138 -14.52 -1.24 -11.30
C HIS A 138 -13.18 -1.33 -10.56
N LEU A 139 -12.09 -1.40 -11.32
CA LEU A 139 -10.75 -1.58 -10.75
C LEU A 139 -10.10 -0.23 -10.48
N ILE A 140 -9.51 -0.10 -9.30
CA ILE A 140 -8.59 0.98 -8.94
C ILE A 140 -7.20 0.37 -8.86
N ALA A 141 -6.19 1.01 -9.44
CA ALA A 141 -4.78 0.66 -9.27
C ALA A 141 -4.05 1.78 -8.53
N VAL A 142 -3.21 1.41 -7.55
CA VAL A 142 -2.51 2.40 -6.70
C VAL A 142 -1.34 3.10 -7.40
N SER A 143 -1.01 2.70 -8.62
CA SER A 143 0.03 3.29 -9.48
C SER A 143 -0.21 2.90 -10.93
N GLU A 144 0.37 3.64 -11.89
CA GLU A 144 0.36 3.26 -13.30
C GLU A 144 1.09 1.93 -13.51
N PHE A 145 2.22 1.74 -12.82
CA PHE A 145 2.94 0.45 -12.83
C PHE A 145 2.01 -0.71 -12.43
N THR A 146 1.24 -0.55 -11.35
CA THR A 146 0.25 -1.57 -10.94
C THR A 146 -0.85 -1.74 -11.99
N ALA A 147 -1.32 -0.66 -12.60
CA ALA A 147 -2.33 -0.71 -13.66
C ALA A 147 -1.84 -1.48 -14.89
N GLU A 148 -0.58 -1.30 -15.30
CA GLU A 148 0.05 -2.07 -16.38
C GLU A 148 0.10 -3.57 -16.05
N GLN A 149 0.49 -3.92 -14.83
CA GLN A 149 0.50 -5.33 -14.39
C GLN A 149 -0.91 -5.93 -14.36
N VAL A 150 -1.92 -5.14 -13.99
CA VAL A 150 -3.33 -5.54 -14.03
C VAL A 150 -3.78 -5.75 -15.47
N ARG A 151 -3.51 -4.81 -16.40
CA ARG A 151 -3.85 -4.94 -17.84
C ARG A 151 -3.19 -6.17 -18.46
N ALA A 152 -1.93 -6.45 -18.12
CA ALA A 152 -1.21 -7.63 -18.59
C ALA A 152 -1.84 -8.96 -18.10
N ALA A 153 -2.40 -8.98 -16.88
CA ALA A 153 -3.06 -10.16 -16.31
C ALA A 153 -4.55 -10.28 -16.70
N LEU A 154 -5.19 -9.18 -17.04
CA LEU A 154 -6.62 -9.05 -17.37
C LEU A 154 -6.77 -8.21 -18.64
N PRO A 155 -6.49 -8.76 -19.83
CA PRO A 155 -6.64 -8.03 -21.08
C PRO A 155 -8.05 -7.44 -21.24
N GLY A 156 -8.09 -6.17 -21.68
CA GLY A 156 -9.32 -5.39 -21.82
C GLY A 156 -9.79 -4.69 -20.54
N SER A 157 -9.11 -4.86 -19.40
CA SER A 157 -9.41 -4.08 -18.20
C SER A 157 -8.86 -2.64 -18.29
N VAL A 158 -9.62 -1.69 -17.74
CA VAL A 158 -9.26 -0.27 -17.67
C VAL A 158 -9.31 0.18 -16.21
N PRO A 159 -8.27 -0.12 -15.40
CA PRO A 159 -8.24 0.33 -14.03
C PRO A 159 -8.07 1.85 -13.94
N ALA A 160 -8.83 2.49 -13.05
CA ALA A 160 -8.60 3.89 -12.68
C ALA A 160 -7.31 3.97 -11.84
N VAL A 161 -6.38 4.82 -12.23
CA VAL A 161 -5.15 5.01 -11.45
C VAL A 161 -5.40 6.06 -10.38
N ILE A 162 -5.37 5.63 -9.12
CA ILE A 162 -5.51 6.50 -7.95
C ILE A 162 -4.34 6.22 -7.01
N ARG A 163 -3.33 7.10 -7.06
CA ARG A 163 -2.16 7.00 -6.19
C ARG A 163 -2.56 7.06 -4.71
N ASN A 164 -1.82 6.36 -3.88
CA ASN A 164 -2.05 6.36 -2.44
C ASN A 164 -1.77 7.75 -1.86
N GLY A 165 -2.47 8.05 -0.76
CA GLY A 165 -2.30 9.28 -0.02
C GLY A 165 -1.38 9.14 1.20
N VAL A 166 -1.06 10.29 1.79
CA VAL A 166 -0.42 10.41 3.09
C VAL A 166 -1.19 11.40 3.96
N HIS A 167 -1.29 11.14 5.25
CA HIS A 167 -1.91 12.07 6.19
C HIS A 167 -0.83 13.06 6.69
N VAL A 168 -0.59 14.11 5.91
CA VAL A 168 0.53 15.05 6.12
C VAL A 168 0.52 15.64 7.53
N ALA A 169 -0.64 16.12 8.02
CA ALA A 169 -0.76 16.71 9.35
C ALA A 169 -0.29 15.77 10.48
N ARG A 170 -0.49 14.45 10.34
CA ARG A 170 -0.02 13.45 11.31
C ARG A 170 1.51 13.38 11.36
N PHE A 171 2.16 13.41 10.20
CA PHE A 171 3.62 13.33 10.11
C PHE A 171 4.33 14.64 10.46
N GLN A 172 3.59 15.75 10.48
CA GLN A 172 4.08 17.06 10.92
C GLN A 172 3.92 17.29 12.43
N GLN A 173 3.17 16.45 13.15
CA GLN A 173 3.12 16.52 14.62
C GLN A 173 4.50 16.23 15.17
N SER A 174 4.98 17.10 16.08
CA SER A 174 6.27 16.90 16.74
C SER A 174 6.35 15.56 17.44
N ALA A 175 7.48 14.91 17.33
CA ALA A 175 7.78 13.66 18.03
C ALA A 175 9.16 13.73 18.67
N PRO A 176 9.39 13.01 19.79
CA PRO A 176 10.70 12.97 20.43
C PRO A 176 11.79 12.52 19.46
N ALA A 177 12.94 13.19 19.51
CA ALA A 177 14.09 12.77 18.75
C ALA A 177 14.58 11.40 19.29
N PRO A 178 14.73 10.38 18.43
CA PRO A 178 15.32 9.12 18.86
C PRO A 178 16.81 9.29 19.17
N ALA A 179 17.36 8.42 20.01
CA ALA A 179 18.80 8.36 20.23
C ALA A 179 19.49 7.95 18.92
N LYS A 180 20.31 8.81 18.36
CA LYS A 180 21.14 8.54 17.18
C LYS A 180 22.60 8.91 17.46
N HIS A 181 23.52 8.12 16.90
CA HIS A 181 24.95 8.24 17.16
C HIS A 181 25.73 8.86 15.97
N GLY A 182 25.02 9.23 14.88
CA GLY A 182 25.63 9.79 13.67
C GLY A 182 24.61 9.97 12.54
N PRO A 183 25.07 10.29 11.33
CA PRO A 183 24.21 10.36 10.14
C PRO A 183 23.44 9.07 9.94
N THR A 184 22.11 9.16 9.87
CA THR A 184 21.22 8.02 9.97
C THR A 184 20.48 7.75 8.66
N ILE A 185 20.67 6.56 8.12
CA ILE A 185 19.88 5.98 7.03
C ILE A 185 18.70 5.27 7.67
N LEU A 186 17.48 5.71 7.40
CA LEU A 186 16.27 5.07 7.88
C LEU A 186 15.65 4.18 6.81
N ALA A 187 15.24 2.98 7.17
CA ALA A 187 14.38 2.11 6.36
C ALA A 187 13.19 1.63 7.17
N THR A 188 12.01 1.51 6.56
CA THR A 188 10.80 1.06 7.24
C THR A 188 10.05 -0.01 6.45
N GLY A 189 9.14 -0.72 7.11
CA GLY A 189 8.35 -1.78 6.52
C GLY A 189 8.85 -3.20 6.85
N GLY A 190 9.78 -3.29 7.79
CA GLY A 190 10.33 -4.52 8.33
C GLY A 190 11.43 -5.16 7.48
N VAL A 191 12.13 -6.10 8.09
CA VAL A 191 13.21 -6.86 7.44
C VAL A 191 12.60 -7.97 6.60
N LYS A 192 12.56 -7.75 5.29
CA LYS A 192 11.99 -8.66 4.27
C LYS A 192 12.87 -8.66 3.03
N ALA A 193 13.05 -9.82 2.40
CA ALA A 193 13.89 -9.95 1.20
C ALA A 193 13.51 -8.94 0.10
N ARG A 194 12.21 -8.75 -0.13
CA ARG A 194 11.69 -7.80 -1.12
C ARG A 194 12.00 -6.32 -0.79
N LYS A 195 12.25 -5.98 0.48
CA LYS A 195 12.64 -4.60 0.88
C LYS A 195 14.12 -4.32 0.72
N GLY A 196 14.92 -5.33 0.38
CA GLY A 196 16.33 -5.16 0.05
C GLY A 196 17.23 -4.75 1.22
N THR A 197 16.87 -5.12 2.48
CA THR A 197 17.67 -4.74 3.67
C THR A 197 19.13 -5.21 3.55
N HIS A 198 19.38 -6.36 2.94
CA HIS A 198 20.75 -6.86 2.71
C HIS A 198 21.56 -5.92 1.78
N LEU A 199 20.91 -5.27 0.80
CA LEU A 199 21.56 -4.29 -0.08
C LEU A 199 21.90 -3.00 0.69
N LEU A 200 21.06 -2.60 1.66
CA LEU A 200 21.37 -1.46 2.53
C LEU A 200 22.57 -1.74 3.43
N VAL A 201 22.69 -2.96 3.98
CA VAL A 201 23.84 -3.36 4.78
C VAL A 201 25.12 -3.34 3.94
N GLU A 202 25.07 -3.85 2.71
CA GLU A 202 26.20 -3.83 1.80
C GLU A 202 26.56 -2.41 1.35
N ALA A 203 25.56 -1.57 1.06
CA ALA A 203 25.76 -0.16 0.72
C ALA A 203 26.36 0.61 1.90
N LEU A 204 25.93 0.31 3.14
CA LEU A 204 26.47 0.96 4.34
C LEU A 204 27.97 0.76 4.48
N ALA A 205 28.53 -0.41 4.14
CA ALA A 205 29.97 -0.63 4.14
C ALA A 205 30.71 0.39 3.29
N ARG A 206 30.22 0.64 2.06
CA ARG A 206 30.79 1.65 1.15
C ARG A 206 30.51 3.09 1.63
N VAL A 207 29.33 3.35 2.16
CA VAL A 207 28.99 4.68 2.72
C VAL A 207 29.94 5.06 3.84
N ARG A 208 30.28 4.13 4.72
CA ARG A 208 31.20 4.37 5.85
C ARG A 208 32.65 4.64 5.46
N GLU A 209 33.07 4.32 4.26
CA GLU A 209 34.37 4.74 3.72
C GLU A 209 34.44 6.28 3.55
N ARG A 210 33.28 6.94 3.34
CA ARG A 210 33.19 8.39 3.12
C ARG A 210 32.52 9.12 4.29
N VAL A 211 31.64 8.45 5.02
CA VAL A 211 30.91 8.93 6.20
C VAL A 211 31.06 7.91 7.32
N PRO A 212 32.18 7.88 8.03
CA PRO A 212 32.54 6.81 8.98
C PRO A 212 31.51 6.61 10.12
N GLU A 213 30.79 7.65 10.50
CA GLU A 213 29.80 7.60 11.59
C GLU A 213 28.38 7.23 11.08
N ALA A 214 28.20 6.94 9.78
CA ALA A 214 26.90 6.57 9.24
C ALA A 214 26.37 5.30 9.87
N GLN A 215 25.07 5.29 10.18
CA GLN A 215 24.35 4.15 10.73
C GLN A 215 23.10 3.83 9.94
N LEU A 216 22.63 2.58 10.00
CA LEU A 216 21.41 2.08 9.40
C LEU A 216 20.41 1.72 10.50
N VAL A 217 19.22 2.30 10.44
CA VAL A 217 18.09 1.95 11.30
C VAL A 217 16.96 1.37 10.46
N VAL A 218 16.51 0.16 10.83
CA VAL A 218 15.40 -0.53 10.14
C VAL A 218 14.27 -0.78 11.12
N THR A 219 13.08 -0.26 10.83
CA THR A 219 11.88 -0.45 11.65
C THR A 219 10.82 -1.29 10.93
N GLY A 220 9.94 -1.92 11.71
CA GLY A 220 8.78 -2.64 11.21
C GLY A 220 8.82 -4.15 11.52
N ILE A 221 7.68 -4.80 11.27
CA ILE A 221 7.46 -6.21 11.65
C ILE A 221 8.43 -7.13 10.91
N GLN A 222 9.06 -8.02 11.65
CA GLN A 222 10.01 -9.01 11.16
C GLN A 222 9.28 -10.34 10.91
N LEU A 223 8.84 -10.57 9.67
CA LEU A 223 8.05 -11.75 9.29
C LEU A 223 8.87 -12.87 8.62
N GLU A 224 10.14 -12.63 8.35
CA GLU A 224 11.03 -13.56 7.64
C GLU A 224 12.27 -13.86 8.51
N PRO A 225 12.17 -14.76 9.52
CA PRO A 225 13.23 -14.98 10.50
C PRO A 225 14.55 -15.45 9.88
N ASP A 226 14.51 -16.31 8.86
CA ASP A 226 15.71 -16.79 8.16
C ASP A 226 16.41 -15.66 7.40
N TYR A 227 15.62 -14.74 6.82
CA TYR A 227 16.18 -13.58 6.15
C TYR A 227 16.75 -12.58 7.15
N LEU A 228 16.08 -12.36 8.29
CA LEU A 228 16.60 -11.54 9.38
C LEU A 228 17.95 -12.06 9.87
N ALA A 229 18.07 -13.37 10.13
CA ALA A 229 19.31 -13.99 10.57
C ALA A 229 20.46 -13.78 9.54
N ARG A 230 20.15 -13.93 8.23
CA ARG A 230 21.13 -13.66 7.16
C ARG A 230 21.59 -12.20 7.14
N VAL A 231 20.68 -11.24 7.32
CA VAL A 231 21.01 -9.81 7.35
C VAL A 231 21.90 -9.50 8.57
N GLN A 232 21.61 -10.07 9.72
CA GLN A 232 22.43 -9.92 10.93
C GLN A 232 23.82 -10.52 10.76
N GLU A 233 23.92 -11.70 10.13
CA GLU A 233 25.21 -12.35 9.85
C GLU A 233 26.04 -11.53 8.85
N GLN A 234 25.39 -11.00 7.79
CA GLN A 234 26.04 -10.12 6.83
C GLN A 234 26.58 -8.85 7.52
N ALA A 235 25.82 -8.24 8.41
CA ALA A 235 26.28 -7.06 9.17
C ALA A 235 27.51 -7.39 10.04
N ARG A 236 27.53 -8.55 10.70
CA ARG A 236 28.67 -9.02 11.48
C ARG A 236 29.89 -9.28 10.59
N ALA A 237 29.73 -9.99 9.49
CA ALA A 237 30.81 -10.32 8.56
C ALA A 237 31.46 -9.07 7.94
N LEU A 238 30.70 -7.98 7.77
CA LEU A 238 31.19 -6.70 7.28
C LEU A 238 31.72 -5.76 8.39
N GLY A 239 31.71 -6.18 9.66
CA GLY A 239 32.12 -5.34 10.80
C GLY A 239 31.16 -4.18 11.10
N LEU A 240 29.87 -4.33 10.74
CA LEU A 240 28.83 -3.29 10.86
C LEU A 240 27.82 -3.57 11.98
N ALA A 241 28.08 -4.55 12.85
CA ALA A 241 27.12 -4.97 13.89
C ALA A 241 26.68 -3.82 14.79
N ASP A 242 27.58 -2.90 15.12
CA ASP A 242 27.33 -1.78 16.03
C ASP A 242 26.64 -0.58 15.38
N CYS A 243 26.53 -0.55 14.04
CA CYS A 243 25.91 0.55 13.29
C CYS A 243 24.71 0.11 12.44
N VAL A 244 24.26 -1.15 12.56
CA VAL A 244 23.03 -1.67 11.93
C VAL A 244 22.01 -2.02 13.02
N HIS A 245 20.99 -1.22 13.16
CA HIS A 245 19.97 -1.33 14.19
C HIS A 245 18.65 -1.85 13.61
N LEU A 246 18.31 -3.11 13.88
CA LEU A 246 17.07 -3.76 13.44
C LEU A 246 16.05 -3.72 14.57
N LEU A 247 15.33 -2.58 14.72
CA LEU A 247 14.50 -2.28 15.91
C LEU A 247 13.22 -3.11 15.99
N GLY A 248 12.82 -3.79 14.91
CA GLY A 248 11.52 -4.44 14.89
C GLY A 248 10.36 -3.43 14.83
N GLN A 249 9.23 -3.80 15.42
CA GLN A 249 8.07 -2.92 15.45
C GLN A 249 8.25 -1.86 16.55
N VAL A 250 8.17 -0.60 16.16
CA VAL A 250 8.18 0.57 17.04
C VAL A 250 6.78 1.17 17.14
N SER A 251 6.55 2.04 18.11
CA SER A 251 5.32 2.82 18.23
C SER A 251 5.21 3.82 17.05
N GLU A 252 4.02 4.36 16.82
CA GLU A 252 3.83 5.36 15.77
C GLU A 252 4.53 6.68 16.08
N GLU A 253 4.62 7.04 17.35
CA GLU A 253 5.35 8.21 17.80
C GLU A 253 6.86 8.06 17.56
N GLU A 254 7.43 6.91 17.92
CA GLU A 254 8.83 6.60 17.64
C GLU A 254 9.12 6.55 16.14
N LEU A 255 8.23 5.95 15.34
CA LEU A 255 8.36 5.93 13.88
C LEU A 255 8.38 7.35 13.31
N ARG A 256 7.49 8.22 13.80
CA ARG A 256 7.44 9.62 13.41
C ARG A 256 8.71 10.35 13.83
N GLY A 257 9.22 10.09 15.05
CA GLY A 257 10.52 10.61 15.51
C GLY A 257 11.65 10.22 14.56
N TRP A 258 11.71 8.96 14.13
CA TRP A 258 12.70 8.53 13.15
C TRP A 258 12.55 9.23 11.80
N TYR A 259 11.35 9.39 11.25
CA TYR A 259 11.14 10.14 10.02
C TYR A 259 11.54 11.61 10.11
N GLN A 260 11.36 12.26 11.28
CA GLN A 260 11.69 13.68 11.50
C GLN A 260 13.17 13.94 11.74
N HIS A 261 13.92 12.96 12.24
CA HIS A 261 15.29 13.15 12.73
C HIS A 261 16.35 12.31 11.98
N ALA A 262 15.98 11.37 11.12
CA ALA A 262 16.92 10.72 10.22
C ALA A 262 17.44 11.70 9.15
N ASP A 263 18.53 11.34 8.48
CA ASP A 263 19.18 12.20 7.49
C ASP A 263 18.81 11.81 6.05
N VAL A 264 18.51 10.52 5.83
CA VAL A 264 18.01 9.99 4.55
C VAL A 264 17.12 8.77 4.79
N PHE A 265 16.05 8.66 4.03
CA PHE A 265 15.22 7.46 3.96
C PHE A 265 15.58 6.62 2.74
N ALA A 266 15.90 5.35 2.91
CA ALA A 266 16.25 4.47 1.79
C ALA A 266 15.59 3.11 1.91
N VAL A 267 14.84 2.70 0.88
CA VAL A 267 14.29 1.34 0.77
C VAL A 267 14.51 0.83 -0.66
N PRO A 268 15.56 0.04 -0.90
CA PRO A 268 15.87 -0.51 -2.21
C PRO A 268 14.97 -1.72 -2.52
N SER A 269 13.67 -1.45 -2.69
CA SER A 269 12.67 -2.49 -2.96
C SER A 269 12.98 -3.27 -4.22
N LEU A 270 12.79 -4.59 -4.15
CA LEU A 270 13.08 -5.53 -5.22
C LEU A 270 11.80 -6.12 -5.82
N THR A 271 11.84 -6.39 -7.11
CA THR A 271 10.89 -7.27 -7.76
C THR A 271 11.42 -8.71 -7.68
N VAL A 272 10.73 -9.59 -6.97
CA VAL A 272 11.12 -10.99 -6.77
C VAL A 272 10.02 -11.89 -7.35
N GLY A 273 10.27 -12.47 -8.51
CA GLY A 273 9.27 -13.20 -9.28
C GLY A 273 8.08 -12.27 -9.63
N GLU A 274 6.88 -12.65 -9.20
CA GLU A 274 5.68 -11.82 -9.42
C GLU A 274 5.45 -10.77 -8.32
N LYS A 275 6.30 -10.71 -7.28
CA LYS A 275 6.13 -9.77 -6.16
C LYS A 275 6.89 -8.49 -6.42
N PHE A 276 6.20 -7.38 -6.42
CA PHE A 276 6.76 -6.03 -6.60
C PHE A 276 6.18 -5.03 -5.60
N GLU A 277 6.82 -3.87 -5.47
CA GLU A 277 6.25 -2.75 -4.70
C GLU A 277 5.20 -2.03 -5.55
N GLY A 278 3.94 -2.01 -5.06
CA GLY A 278 2.85 -1.42 -5.83
C GLY A 278 2.86 0.10 -5.87
N PHE A 279 3.36 0.76 -4.79
CA PHE A 279 3.48 2.21 -4.74
C PHE A 279 4.56 2.66 -3.74
N GLY A 280 4.53 2.17 -2.49
CA GLY A 280 5.48 2.55 -1.45
C GLY A 280 5.02 3.73 -0.59
N LEU A 281 3.93 3.57 0.18
CA LEU A 281 3.41 4.57 1.12
C LEU A 281 4.49 5.18 2.01
N VAL A 282 5.45 4.38 2.45
CA VAL A 282 6.53 4.79 3.36
C VAL A 282 7.42 5.92 2.80
N PHE A 283 7.52 6.02 1.46
CA PHE A 283 8.23 7.13 0.83
C PHE A 283 7.47 8.46 0.99
N LEU A 284 6.15 8.45 0.83
CA LEU A 284 5.33 9.64 1.08
C LEU A 284 5.33 10.06 2.55
N GLU A 285 5.38 9.08 3.47
CA GLU A 285 5.48 9.32 4.90
C GLU A 285 6.78 10.04 5.27
N ALA A 286 7.91 9.53 4.75
CA ALA A 286 9.21 10.17 4.89
C ALA A 286 9.22 11.56 4.27
N SER A 287 8.70 11.70 3.05
CA SER A 287 8.58 12.98 2.34
C SER A 287 7.72 13.99 3.09
N ALA A 288 6.61 13.58 3.72
CA ALA A 288 5.78 14.46 4.53
C ALA A 288 6.53 15.08 5.72
N CYS A 289 7.52 14.37 6.25
CA CYS A 289 8.45 14.89 7.26
C CYS A 289 9.57 15.77 6.66
N GLY A 290 9.69 15.84 5.32
CA GLY A 290 10.78 16.52 4.63
C GLY A 290 12.09 15.73 4.62
N LEU A 291 12.03 14.43 4.89
CA LEU A 291 13.17 13.54 4.82
C LEU A 291 13.41 13.15 3.36
N PRO A 292 14.61 13.38 2.79
CA PRO A 292 14.96 12.94 1.45
C PRO A 292 14.84 11.43 1.28
N VAL A 293 14.34 10.99 0.15
CA VAL A 293 14.03 9.57 -0.07
C VAL A 293 14.87 8.97 -1.21
N ILE A 294 15.30 7.73 -1.03
CA ILE A 294 15.99 6.94 -2.06
C ILE A 294 15.21 5.64 -2.27
N GLY A 295 14.76 5.42 -3.50
CA GLY A 295 14.03 4.23 -3.90
C GLY A 295 14.66 3.53 -5.10
N THR A 296 13.95 2.54 -5.68
CA THR A 296 14.41 1.82 -6.86
C THR A 296 13.45 1.98 -8.04
N THR A 297 14.00 1.99 -9.24
CA THR A 297 13.26 1.96 -10.50
C THR A 297 12.58 0.59 -10.72
N GLY A 298 11.71 0.48 -11.75
CA GLY A 298 11.11 -0.79 -12.16
C GLY A 298 10.00 -1.30 -11.22
N SER A 299 9.35 -0.39 -10.49
CA SER A 299 8.19 -0.68 -9.63
C SER A 299 7.36 0.59 -9.42
N GLY A 300 6.24 0.48 -8.70
CA GLY A 300 5.40 1.64 -8.37
C GLY A 300 6.08 2.68 -7.47
N VAL A 301 7.28 2.42 -6.96
CA VAL A 301 8.09 3.40 -6.19
C VAL A 301 8.39 4.65 -7.01
N ALA A 302 8.59 4.51 -8.33
CA ALA A 302 8.85 5.63 -9.23
C ALA A 302 7.69 6.65 -9.32
N GLU A 303 6.54 6.32 -8.75
CA GLU A 303 5.41 7.25 -8.66
C GLU A 303 5.27 7.88 -7.25
N ALA A 304 5.90 7.29 -6.25
CA ALA A 304 6.01 7.87 -4.92
C ALA A 304 7.25 8.77 -4.78
N VAL A 305 8.25 8.57 -5.64
CA VAL A 305 9.52 9.32 -5.67
C VAL A 305 9.75 9.85 -7.09
N LEU A 306 9.76 11.16 -7.26
CA LEU A 306 10.11 11.80 -8.52
C LEU A 306 11.64 11.99 -8.57
N ASP A 307 12.30 11.23 -9.46
CA ASP A 307 13.77 11.15 -9.52
C ASP A 307 14.42 12.51 -9.77
N GLY A 308 15.42 12.84 -8.94
CA GLY A 308 16.12 14.13 -8.96
C GLY A 308 15.30 15.32 -8.45
N GLU A 309 14.00 15.18 -8.23
CA GLU A 309 13.11 16.25 -7.74
C GLU A 309 12.76 16.07 -6.26
N THR A 310 12.06 14.99 -5.92
CA THR A 310 11.59 14.69 -4.54
C THR A 310 12.44 13.66 -3.83
N GLY A 311 13.35 13.00 -4.53
CA GLY A 311 14.24 11.96 -4.06
C GLY A 311 15.15 11.46 -5.17
N LEU A 312 15.81 10.34 -4.95
CA LEU A 312 16.66 9.68 -5.95
C LEU A 312 16.15 8.26 -6.21
N LEU A 313 16.23 7.83 -7.46
CA LEU A 313 15.93 6.47 -7.87
C LEU A 313 17.18 5.78 -8.40
N VAL A 314 17.45 4.58 -7.92
CA VAL A 314 18.56 3.74 -8.38
C VAL A 314 18.06 2.44 -9.00
N PRO A 315 18.83 1.76 -9.86
CA PRO A 315 18.46 0.44 -10.36
C PRO A 315 18.31 -0.57 -9.21
N GLN A 316 17.43 -1.56 -9.38
CA GLN A 316 17.34 -2.68 -8.43
C GLN A 316 18.63 -3.50 -8.47
N ASN A 317 19.07 -4.02 -7.31
CA ASN A 317 20.29 -4.79 -7.10
C ASN A 317 21.60 -4.04 -7.44
N ASP A 318 21.57 -2.73 -7.58
CA ASP A 318 22.78 -1.90 -7.81
C ASP A 318 23.24 -1.28 -6.50
N VAL A 319 24.07 -2.01 -5.76
CA VAL A 319 24.64 -1.57 -4.48
C VAL A 319 25.57 -0.35 -4.64
N PRO A 320 26.45 -0.27 -5.65
CA PRO A 320 27.22 0.94 -5.92
C PRO A 320 26.35 2.19 -6.10
N ALA A 321 25.35 2.14 -6.99
CA ALA A 321 24.47 3.27 -7.22
C ALA A 321 23.66 3.66 -5.95
N LEU A 322 23.25 2.67 -5.15
CA LEU A 322 22.58 2.91 -3.86
C LEU A 322 23.50 3.62 -2.88
N ALA A 323 24.75 3.15 -2.74
CA ALA A 323 25.73 3.76 -1.86
C ALA A 323 26.07 5.20 -2.30
N ASP A 324 26.30 5.44 -3.58
CA ASP A 324 26.60 6.76 -4.14
C ASP A 324 25.43 7.74 -3.91
N ALA A 325 24.18 7.29 -4.11
CA ALA A 325 22.99 8.10 -3.82
C ALA A 325 22.91 8.47 -2.34
N ILE A 326 23.16 7.52 -1.44
CA ILE A 326 23.18 7.77 0.02
C ILE A 326 24.31 8.75 0.38
N ILE A 327 25.54 8.55 -0.10
CA ILE A 327 26.68 9.43 0.15
C ILE A 327 26.34 10.86 -0.29
N ARG A 328 25.83 11.04 -1.51
CA ARG A 328 25.45 12.36 -2.03
C ARG A 328 24.46 13.07 -1.12
N VAL A 329 23.42 12.39 -0.65
CA VAL A 329 22.43 13.00 0.25
C VAL A 329 23.04 13.31 1.63
N LEU A 330 23.94 12.46 2.14
CA LEU A 330 24.56 12.67 3.45
C LEU A 330 25.64 13.77 3.44
N THR A 331 26.32 14.00 2.29
CA THR A 331 27.46 14.95 2.21
C THR A 331 27.12 16.26 1.50
N ASP A 332 25.98 16.36 0.84
CA ASP A 332 25.53 17.59 0.16
C ASP A 332 24.27 18.13 0.87
N ASP A 333 24.47 19.08 1.77
CA ASP A 333 23.40 19.71 2.55
C ASP A 333 22.39 20.46 1.67
N ALA A 334 22.86 21.07 0.56
CA ALA A 334 21.98 21.79 -0.36
C ALA A 334 21.07 20.82 -1.12
N LEU A 335 21.62 19.71 -1.59
CA LEU A 335 20.83 18.63 -2.22
C LEU A 335 19.82 18.06 -1.22
N ARG A 336 20.28 17.73 0.00
CA ARG A 336 19.43 17.18 1.06
C ARG A 336 18.24 18.09 1.36
N ALA A 337 18.50 19.39 1.57
CA ALA A 337 17.48 20.38 1.85
C ALA A 337 16.50 20.55 0.67
N ARG A 338 16.98 20.58 -0.56
CA ARG A 338 16.18 20.72 -1.78
C ARG A 338 15.24 19.52 -1.97
N LEU A 339 15.78 18.30 -1.90
CA LEU A 339 14.99 17.08 -2.05
C LEU A 339 13.93 16.95 -0.95
N GLY A 340 14.30 17.27 0.31
CA GLY A 340 13.37 17.23 1.43
C GLY A 340 12.24 18.24 1.31
N ALA A 341 12.54 19.48 0.90
CA ALA A 341 11.52 20.53 0.68
C ALA A 341 10.57 20.16 -0.47
N ALA A 342 11.10 19.69 -1.61
CA ALA A 342 10.30 19.27 -2.75
C ALA A 342 9.48 18.01 -2.43
N GLY A 343 10.04 17.04 -1.70
CA GLY A 343 9.34 15.85 -1.22
C GLY A 343 8.16 16.21 -0.33
N ARG A 344 8.34 17.16 0.60
CA ARG A 344 7.25 17.65 1.47
C ARG A 344 6.14 18.32 0.65
N ALA A 345 6.49 19.17 -0.31
CA ALA A 345 5.52 19.81 -1.19
C ALA A 345 4.74 18.77 -2.00
N TYR A 346 5.41 17.75 -2.53
CA TYR A 346 4.77 16.65 -3.26
C TYR A 346 3.82 15.85 -2.35
N ALA A 347 4.22 15.51 -1.13
CA ALA A 347 3.38 14.80 -0.18
C ALA A 347 2.06 15.54 0.09
N HIS A 348 2.08 16.86 0.17
CA HIS A 348 0.86 17.69 0.30
C HIS A 348 -0.10 17.53 -0.89
N THR A 349 0.40 17.27 -2.10
CA THR A 349 -0.45 17.00 -3.27
C THR A 349 -1.07 15.60 -3.23
N GLN A 350 -0.58 14.70 -2.40
CA GLN A 350 -1.03 13.32 -2.23
C GLN A 350 -1.82 13.13 -0.92
N ASP A 351 -2.58 14.14 -0.51
CA ASP A 351 -3.43 14.05 0.70
C ASP A 351 -4.60 13.06 0.52
N TRP A 352 -4.93 12.33 1.59
CA TRP A 352 -6.01 11.35 1.59
C TRP A 352 -7.38 11.94 1.24
N ALA A 353 -7.63 13.22 1.53
CA ALA A 353 -8.88 13.87 1.13
C ALA A 353 -9.02 13.97 -0.40
N GLN A 354 -7.90 14.16 -1.12
CA GLN A 354 -7.89 14.11 -2.59
C GLN A 354 -8.08 12.70 -3.11
N VAL A 355 -7.44 11.70 -2.49
CA VAL A 355 -7.64 10.28 -2.82
C VAL A 355 -9.12 9.91 -2.65
N ALA A 356 -9.74 10.28 -1.54
CA ALA A 356 -11.17 10.00 -1.28
C ALA A 356 -12.08 10.61 -2.35
N ARG A 357 -11.85 11.85 -2.79
CA ARG A 357 -12.63 12.47 -3.89
C ARG A 357 -12.54 11.67 -5.19
N ARG A 358 -11.34 11.21 -5.56
CA ARG A 358 -11.14 10.37 -6.76
C ARG A 358 -11.82 9.00 -6.62
N VAL A 359 -11.76 8.40 -5.43
CA VAL A 359 -12.44 7.12 -5.14
C VAL A 359 -13.95 7.29 -5.18
N ILE A 360 -14.50 8.39 -4.66
CA ILE A 360 -15.94 8.71 -4.73
C ILE A 360 -16.37 8.83 -6.20
N ALA A 361 -15.61 9.47 -7.06
CA ALA A 361 -15.91 9.55 -8.48
C ALA A 361 -16.00 8.15 -9.14
N VAL A 362 -15.13 7.20 -8.75
CA VAL A 362 -15.24 5.79 -9.20
C VAL A 362 -16.51 5.14 -8.65
N TYR A 363 -16.94 5.42 -7.42
CA TYR A 363 -18.18 4.91 -6.85
C TYR A 363 -19.41 5.41 -7.61
N GLU A 364 -19.41 6.68 -7.98
CA GLU A 364 -20.48 7.31 -8.76
C GLU A 364 -20.57 6.71 -10.17
N GLN A 365 -19.42 6.55 -10.83
CA GLN A 365 -19.33 5.89 -12.13
C GLN A 365 -19.84 4.44 -12.06
N ALA A 366 -19.42 3.66 -11.06
CA ALA A 366 -19.85 2.29 -10.86
C ALA A 366 -21.36 2.19 -10.63
N SER A 367 -21.94 3.19 -9.95
CA SER A 367 -23.38 3.24 -9.66
C SER A 367 -24.20 3.66 -10.89
N SER A 368 -23.69 4.56 -11.74
CA SER A 368 -24.38 5.03 -12.95
C SER A 368 -24.37 3.99 -14.07
N CYS A 369 -23.26 3.25 -14.26
CA CYS A 369 -23.20 2.16 -15.24
C CYS A 369 -24.30 1.11 -14.99
N LEU A 370 -24.50 0.71 -13.74
CA LEU A 370 -25.54 -0.26 -13.38
C LEU A 370 -26.98 0.25 -13.55
N ARG A 371 -27.20 1.56 -13.41
CA ARG A 371 -28.51 2.16 -13.71
C ARG A 371 -28.79 2.12 -15.22
N ALA A 372 -27.81 2.49 -16.03
CA ALA A 372 -27.93 2.46 -17.48
C ALA A 372 -28.25 1.05 -18.01
N GLU A 373 -27.56 0.01 -17.50
CA GLU A 373 -27.82 -1.38 -17.87
C GLU A 373 -29.23 -1.89 -17.46
N ARG A 374 -29.82 -1.33 -16.41
CA ARG A 374 -31.21 -1.66 -15.99
C ARG A 374 -32.26 -0.98 -16.85
N ASP A 375 -32.00 0.23 -17.31
CA ASP A 375 -32.96 1.03 -18.08
C ASP A 375 -33.02 0.62 -19.56
N GLU A 376 -31.95 0.02 -20.10
CA GLU A 376 -31.87 -0.41 -21.51
C GLU A 376 -32.91 -1.49 -21.88
N PRO A 377 -33.19 -2.54 -21.09
CA PRO A 377 -34.26 -3.51 -21.38
C PRO A 377 -35.67 -2.90 -21.36
N GLN A 378 -35.92 -1.88 -20.55
CA GLN A 378 -37.23 -1.20 -20.52
C GLN A 378 -37.46 -0.40 -21.80
N ARG A 379 -36.45 0.33 -22.28
CA ARG A 379 -36.53 1.09 -23.54
C ARG A 379 -36.76 0.17 -24.76
N HIS A 380 -36.20 -1.04 -24.79
CA HIS A 380 -36.44 -2.02 -25.84
C HIS A 380 -37.85 -2.64 -25.76
N ARG A 381 -38.45 -2.82 -24.59
CA ARG A 381 -39.83 -3.29 -24.40
C ARG A 381 -40.85 -2.21 -24.82
N GLU A 382 -40.59 -0.94 -24.44
CA GLU A 382 -41.46 0.17 -24.84
C GLU A 382 -41.46 0.44 -26.34
N ARG A 383 -40.31 0.24 -27.03
CA ARG A 383 -40.24 0.33 -28.50
C ARG A 383 -40.93 -0.83 -29.24
N ARG A 384 -41.02 -2.05 -28.63
CA ARG A 384 -41.77 -3.19 -29.21
C ARG A 384 -43.25 -3.13 -28.89
N GLY A 385 -43.69 -2.44 -27.86
CA GLY A 385 -45.12 -2.27 -27.56
C GLY A 385 -45.83 -1.11 -28.28
N LYS A 386 -45.09 -0.34 -29.10
CA LYS A 386 -45.62 0.75 -29.92
C LYS A 386 -45.62 0.40 -31.43
N ARG A 387 -45.47 -0.87 -31.79
CA ARG A 387 -45.63 -1.35 -33.17
C ARG A 387 -46.83 -2.31 -33.26
#